data_3800e113c6f8d546046375086fdfe547
#
_entry.id   3800e113c6f8d546046375086fdfe547
#
_cell.length_a   1.000
_cell.length_b   1.000
_cell.length_c   1.000
_cell.angle_alpha   90.00
_cell.angle_beta   90.00
_cell.angle_gamma   90.00
#
_symmetry.space_group_name_H-M   'P 1'
#
loop_
_entity.id
_entity.type
_entity.pdbx_description
1 polymer ?
#
loop_
_entity_poly.entity_id
_entity_poly.type
_entity_poly.pdbx_seq_one_letter_code
_entity_poly.pdbx_strand_id
1 'polypeptide(L)'
;MTRHFSRWLGKTELSVEALCSSVEEMERGLIDANLGGGIIKKRVALPGRGKRGSARTLVATNSANRWFFVFGFEKNDRDNINAKELSALKALASDLLPRSA
;
A
#
# COMPACT_ATOMS: atom_id res chain seq x y z
N MET A 1 8.24 5.69 -1.76
CA MET A 1 7.88 4.28 -2.04
C MET A 1 9.13 3.43 -2.19
N THR A 2 9.02 2.13 -1.98
CA THR A 2 10.17 1.26 -2.10
C THR A 2 10.46 0.96 -3.56
N ARG A 3 11.67 0.43 -3.82
CA ARG A 3 12.08 0.05 -5.18
C ARG A 3 11.16 -1.03 -5.74
N HIS A 4 10.77 -1.98 -4.90
CA HIS A 4 9.88 -3.05 -5.32
C HIS A 4 8.52 -2.49 -5.77
N PHE A 5 7.94 -1.59 -4.98
CA PHE A 5 6.67 -0.97 -5.31
C PHE A 5 6.79 -0.11 -6.57
N SER A 6 7.87 0.65 -6.69
CA SER A 6 8.10 1.51 -7.84
C SER A 6 8.18 0.69 -9.13
N ARG A 7 8.82 -0.49 -9.07
CA ARG A 7 8.92 -1.38 -10.20
C ARG A 7 7.54 -1.95 -10.59
N TRP A 8 6.75 -2.32 -9.59
CA TRP A 8 5.38 -2.81 -9.83
C TRP A 8 4.51 -1.69 -10.40
N LEU A 9 4.66 -0.48 -9.88
CA LEU A 9 3.90 0.68 -10.33
C LEU A 9 4.10 0.93 -11.83
N GLY A 10 5.31 0.71 -12.31
CA GLY A 10 5.61 0.88 -13.73
C GLY A 10 4.93 -0.15 -14.64
N LYS A 11 4.43 -1.23 -14.07
CA LYS A 11 3.77 -2.31 -14.82
C LYS A 11 2.26 -2.28 -14.70
N THR A 12 1.71 -1.40 -13.90
CA THR A 12 0.29 -1.31 -13.68
C THR A 12 -0.24 0.03 -14.22
N GLU A 13 -1.54 0.14 -14.34
CA GLU A 13 -2.17 1.37 -14.83
C GLU A 13 -2.33 2.41 -13.74
N LEU A 14 -1.85 2.13 -12.55
CA LEU A 14 -2.00 3.01 -11.41
C LEU A 14 -1.16 4.27 -11.59
N SER A 15 -1.75 5.43 -11.34
CA SER A 15 -1.06 6.70 -11.49
C SER A 15 -0.55 7.23 -10.15
N VAL A 16 0.40 8.13 -10.20
CA VAL A 16 0.90 8.79 -9.00
C VAL A 16 -0.22 9.62 -8.35
N GLU A 17 -1.07 10.22 -9.17
CA GLU A 17 -2.21 11.00 -8.67
C GLU A 17 -3.15 10.13 -7.84
N ALA A 18 -3.38 8.90 -8.29
CA ALA A 18 -4.22 7.97 -7.55
C ALA A 18 -3.60 7.62 -6.20
N LEU A 19 -2.28 7.49 -6.15
CA LEU A 19 -1.58 7.24 -4.89
C LEU A 19 -1.69 8.42 -3.95
N CYS A 20 -1.56 9.63 -4.46
CA CYS A 20 -1.70 10.84 -3.65
C CYS A 20 -3.11 10.94 -3.06
N SER A 21 -4.13 10.68 -3.87
CA SER A 21 -5.52 10.67 -3.40
C SER A 21 -5.71 9.61 -2.31
N SER A 22 -5.06 8.46 -2.46
CA SER A 22 -5.13 7.40 -1.46
C SER A 22 -4.54 7.84 -0.14
N VAL A 23 -3.43 8.57 -0.17
CA VAL A 23 -2.82 9.08 1.06
C VAL A 23 -3.77 10.03 1.77
N GLU A 24 -4.43 10.92 1.03
CA GLU A 24 -5.39 11.84 1.62
C GLU A 24 -6.53 11.07 2.29
N GLU A 25 -7.00 10.00 1.65
CA GLU A 25 -8.04 9.16 2.23
C GLU A 25 -7.56 8.46 3.49
N MET A 26 -6.34 7.95 3.47
CA MET A 26 -5.78 7.27 4.63
C MET A 26 -5.58 8.23 5.80
N GLU A 27 -5.25 9.48 5.52
CA GLU A 27 -5.13 10.49 6.56
C GLU A 27 -6.46 10.76 7.24
N ARG A 28 -7.55 10.50 6.54
CA ARG A 28 -8.91 10.63 7.09
C ARG A 28 -9.40 9.34 7.72
N GLY A 29 -8.54 8.32 7.79
CA GLY A 29 -8.91 7.05 8.39
C GLY A 29 -9.55 6.05 7.44
N LEU A 30 -9.57 6.34 6.15
CA LEU A 30 -10.19 5.45 5.16
C LEU A 30 -9.17 4.40 4.70
N ILE A 31 -9.09 3.32 5.42
CA ILE A 31 -8.23 2.18 5.08
C ILE A 31 -9.09 0.93 4.98
N ASP A 32 -8.61 -0.07 4.24
CA ASP A 32 -9.36 -1.33 4.10
C ASP A 32 -9.10 -2.29 5.26
N ALA A 33 -7.88 -2.34 5.73
CA ALA A 33 -7.53 -3.21 6.85
C ALA A 33 -6.23 -2.75 7.49
N ASN A 34 -6.14 -2.95 8.80
CA ASN A 34 -4.89 -2.73 9.53
C ASN A 34 -4.32 -4.11 9.82
N LEU A 35 -3.17 -4.40 9.23
CA LEU A 35 -2.56 -5.72 9.34
C LEU A 35 -1.58 -5.82 10.52
N GLY A 36 -1.41 -4.74 11.26
CA GLY A 36 -0.49 -4.70 12.39
C GLY A 36 0.94 -4.40 11.96
N GLY A 37 1.80 -4.15 12.92
CA GLY A 37 3.21 -3.92 12.64
C GLY A 37 3.51 -2.70 11.79
N GLY A 38 2.57 -1.76 11.73
CA GLY A 38 2.74 -0.58 10.89
C GLY A 38 2.33 -0.79 9.44
N ILE A 39 1.71 -1.91 9.12
CA ILE A 39 1.26 -2.21 7.75
C ILE A 39 -0.25 -2.11 7.66
N ILE A 40 -0.73 -1.34 6.69
CA ILE A 40 -2.16 -1.26 6.39
C ILE A 40 -2.38 -1.64 4.94
N LYS A 41 -3.61 -2.04 4.64
CA LYS A 41 -4.00 -2.35 3.27
C LYS A 41 -4.95 -1.26 2.78
N LYS A 42 -4.69 -0.78 1.57
CA LYS A 42 -5.48 0.27 0.95
C LYS A 42 -5.81 -0.12 -0.49
N ARG A 43 -7.09 -0.12 -0.81
CA ARG A 43 -7.55 -0.36 -2.18
C ARG A 43 -7.46 0.96 -2.96
N VAL A 44 -6.90 0.90 -4.15
CA VAL A 44 -6.77 2.06 -5.02
C VAL A 44 -7.42 1.73 -6.36
N ALA A 45 -8.35 2.56 -6.79
CA ALA A 45 -9.05 2.32 -8.05
C ALA A 45 -8.11 2.52 -9.23
N LEU A 46 -8.21 1.61 -10.21
CA LEU A 46 -7.46 1.76 -11.45
C LEU A 46 -8.27 2.58 -12.44
N PRO A 47 -7.64 3.47 -13.19
CA PRO A 47 -8.35 4.32 -14.14
C PRO A 47 -9.10 3.49 -15.18
N GLY A 48 -10.35 3.87 -15.44
CA GLY A 48 -11.13 3.27 -16.52
C GLY A 48 -11.66 1.88 -16.27
N ARG A 49 -11.40 1.28 -15.11
CA ARG A 49 -11.85 -0.08 -14.84
C ARG A 49 -13.04 -0.18 -13.89
N GLY A 50 -13.47 0.94 -13.33
CA GLY A 50 -14.59 0.93 -12.40
C GLY A 50 -14.30 0.11 -11.16
N LYS A 51 -15.35 -0.48 -10.59
CA LYS A 51 -15.22 -1.21 -9.32
C LYS A 51 -14.40 -2.50 -9.39
N ARG A 52 -14.30 -3.07 -10.58
CA ARG A 52 -13.60 -4.35 -10.76
C ARG A 52 -12.11 -4.20 -10.89
N GLY A 53 -11.64 -3.02 -11.22
CA GLY A 53 -10.24 -2.81 -11.50
C GLY A 53 -9.52 -2.07 -10.41
N SER A 54 -9.60 -2.56 -9.18
CA SER A 54 -8.83 -1.93 -8.11
C SER A 54 -7.55 -2.69 -7.87
N ALA A 55 -6.51 -1.94 -7.55
CA ALA A 55 -5.26 -2.51 -7.07
C ALA A 55 -5.29 -2.49 -5.55
N ARG A 56 -4.61 -3.42 -4.93
CA ARG A 56 -4.44 -3.42 -3.49
C ARG A 56 -3.01 -3.02 -3.19
N THR A 57 -2.86 -2.07 -2.30
CA THR A 57 -1.54 -1.61 -1.88
C THR A 57 -1.35 -1.87 -0.41
N LEU A 58 -0.12 -2.17 -0.04
CA LEU A 58 0.26 -2.29 1.36
C LEU A 58 1.17 -1.13 1.67
N VAL A 59 0.87 -0.46 2.76
CA VAL A 59 1.51 0.80 3.11
C VAL A 59 2.07 0.70 4.52
N ALA A 60 3.34 1.05 4.66
CA ALA A 60 3.95 1.17 5.98
C ALA A 60 3.69 2.59 6.46
N THR A 61 3.12 2.74 7.64
CA THR A 61 2.75 4.06 8.13
C THR A 61 2.82 4.15 9.64
N ASN A 62 3.14 5.35 10.12
CA ASN A 62 3.01 5.67 11.55
C ASN A 62 1.68 6.38 11.82
N SER A 63 0.81 6.43 10.79
CA SER A 63 -0.52 7.04 10.85
C SER A 63 -0.52 8.55 11.10
N ALA A 64 0.63 9.17 11.14
CA ALA A 64 0.73 10.61 11.37
C ALA A 64 1.21 11.34 10.13
N ASN A 65 2.45 11.12 9.73
CA ASN A 65 3.03 11.86 8.63
C ASN A 65 3.89 11.02 7.70
N ARG A 66 3.92 9.72 7.87
CA ARG A 66 4.75 8.85 7.02
C ARG A 66 3.90 7.76 6.39
N TRP A 67 3.98 7.68 5.07
CA TRP A 67 3.20 6.74 4.27
C TRP A 67 4.12 6.19 3.19
N PHE A 68 4.56 4.93 3.34
CA PHE A 68 5.44 4.29 2.37
C PHE A 68 4.69 3.16 1.68
N PHE A 69 4.48 3.27 0.38
CA PHE A 69 3.92 2.17 -0.39
C PHE A 69 5.01 1.12 -0.55
N VAL A 70 4.79 -0.05 -0.01
CA VAL A 70 5.81 -1.10 0.03
C VAL A 70 5.49 -2.32 -0.82
N PHE A 71 4.22 -2.53 -1.16
CA PHE A 71 3.82 -3.69 -1.95
C PHE A 71 2.51 -3.39 -2.66
N GLY A 72 2.34 -3.97 -3.85
CA GLY A 72 1.11 -3.79 -4.58
C GLY A 72 0.77 -5.03 -5.40
N PHE A 73 -0.50 -5.30 -5.58
CA PHE A 73 -0.95 -6.39 -6.44
C PHE A 73 -2.35 -6.09 -6.96
N GLU A 74 -2.67 -6.63 -8.13
CA GLU A 74 -4.01 -6.51 -8.66
C GLU A 74 -4.77 -7.77 -8.28
N LYS A 75 -6.06 -7.63 -8.07
CA LYS A 75 -6.90 -8.74 -7.67
C LYS A 75 -6.85 -9.90 -8.68
N ASN A 76 -6.63 -9.59 -9.95
CA ASN A 76 -6.53 -10.60 -10.99
C ASN A 76 -5.31 -11.50 -10.81
N ASP A 77 -4.25 -10.96 -10.22
CA ASP A 77 -3.02 -11.70 -10.05
C ASP A 77 -3.05 -12.56 -8.80
N ARG A 78 -3.67 -12.04 -7.74
CA ARG A 78 -3.74 -12.74 -6.47
C ARG A 78 -4.77 -12.07 -5.57
N ASP A 79 -5.33 -12.85 -4.66
CA ASP A 79 -6.36 -12.33 -3.76
C ASP A 79 -5.79 -11.59 -2.56
N ASN A 80 -4.64 -12.00 -2.10
CA ASN A 80 -4.07 -11.43 -0.89
C ASN A 80 -2.60 -11.80 -0.76
N ILE A 81 -1.96 -11.22 0.21
CA ILE A 81 -0.57 -11.47 0.56
C ILE A 81 -0.52 -12.66 1.52
N ASN A 82 0.51 -13.48 1.43
CA ASN A 82 0.63 -14.62 2.34
C ASN A 82 1.35 -14.18 3.64
N ALA A 83 1.32 -15.05 4.65
CA ALA A 83 1.87 -14.72 5.97
C ALA A 83 3.36 -14.42 5.93
N LYS A 84 4.11 -15.12 5.07
CA LYS A 84 5.54 -14.91 4.95
C LYS A 84 5.85 -13.54 4.37
N GLU A 85 5.10 -13.16 3.34
CA GLU A 85 5.26 -11.83 2.73
C GLU A 85 4.90 -10.75 3.73
N LEU A 86 3.81 -10.92 4.47
CA LEU A 86 3.39 -9.93 5.46
C LEU A 86 4.45 -9.78 6.54
N SER A 87 5.02 -10.88 7.00
CA SER A 87 6.07 -10.83 8.02
C SER A 87 7.27 -10.04 7.51
N ALA A 88 7.66 -10.26 6.25
CA ALA A 88 8.77 -9.52 5.65
C ALA A 88 8.46 -8.03 5.56
N LEU A 89 7.21 -7.69 5.22
CA LEU A 89 6.81 -6.28 5.12
C LEU A 89 6.76 -5.60 6.48
N LYS A 90 6.37 -6.32 7.53
CA LYS A 90 6.40 -5.77 8.88
C LYS A 90 7.82 -5.47 9.32
N ALA A 91 8.76 -6.34 8.95
CA ALA A 91 10.17 -6.10 9.25
C ALA A 91 10.67 -4.87 8.49
N LEU A 92 10.27 -4.73 7.23
CA LEU A 92 10.62 -3.56 6.44
C LEU A 92 10.03 -2.28 7.03
N ALA A 93 8.79 -2.35 7.50
CA ALA A 93 8.15 -1.19 8.11
C ALA A 93 8.91 -0.73 9.35
N SER A 94 9.45 -1.67 10.11
CA SER A 94 10.24 -1.35 11.28
C SER A 94 11.49 -0.54 10.91
N ASP A 95 12.03 -0.76 9.71
CA ASP A 95 13.19 0.00 9.24
C ASP A 95 12.78 1.35 8.64
N LEU A 96 11.65 1.38 7.93
CA LEU A 96 11.19 2.60 7.26
C LEU A 96 10.54 3.60 8.20
N LEU A 97 10.00 3.14 9.31
CA LEU A 97 9.31 3.99 10.28
C LEU A 97 10.20 4.13 11.51
N PRO A 98 11.19 5.01 11.49
CA PRO A 98 12.09 5.14 12.60
C PRO A 98 11.30 5.52 13.84
N ARG A 99 11.68 4.94 14.90
CA ARG A 99 11.07 5.25 16.18
C ARG A 99 11.31 6.69 16.44
N SER A 100 10.30 7.30 16.87
CA SER A 100 10.28 8.65 17.28
C SER A 100 11.58 9.25 17.46
N ALA A 101 11.80 10.14 16.80
CA ALA A 101 12.91 10.94 17.15
C ALA A 101 12.81 11.40 18.54
#